data_730cbadd34c6ea246977f2a718a6e155
#
_entry.id   730cbadd34c6ea246977f2a718a6e155
#
_cell.length_a   1.000
_cell.length_b   1.000
_cell.length_c   1.000
_cell.angle_alpha   90.00
_cell.angle_beta   90.00
_cell.angle_gamma   90.00
#
_symmetry.space_group_name_H-M   'P 1'
#
loop_
_entity.id
_entity.type
_entity.pdbx_description
1 polymer ?
#
loop_
_entity_poly.entity_id
_entity_poly.type
_entity_poly.pdbx_seq_one_letter_code
_entity_poly.pdbx_strand_id
1 'polypeptide(L)'
;MNKFYLLFCAFFSILSSAQDYAAASIPQNLLQNANAVIRENSEDYVLKSVNEMTIKKSRVVTILSAAGEAFSTITIPYNPTTKISNIKVEMFDENGKLSKTYSKKDFSDYTNNPSAGLYTDDRILVLRTVSSKYPFTLKTSYETNTSNTIYLSNFTPVSTYHLAVEKSNFSVTNLSGIAIRTKINDKALAKVSERKEGNVWKYSYQNIVALEPEDLSPSLDYLLPDVEFSPEKFTLEGKQGNLSDWNSFGKWYFNDLIAPVSQITPEIKAEVAALNLSGTTSEKVKTLYQYMQNKTRYVLISMGIGGWQPMPAAEVGKKGYGDCKALTNYMRTLLTAAGIPSYYSVIYSDDSVISFDKDFPKLSGNHVILMVPTEKDAIWLENTSQSVAYNHLNYSSYNRNVLAVDENGIKIIDTPVYQPEQSKELMVAKIQLAEDGSITSAANFQFTGGQYDTNLSLLSLKSDDVKEAMKSRHFNLQIDQVAVQNLTNNRDDAKISYDLNLNAKSFAKKLGDDLFFPAMPFYPTVSFTTNTERVLPFETAFPFQDDYEIEFSAPAGYKFADLPAASDFSTEFGSYSLSYKMAGEKLLVRRILTIKKGIYPKEKFKDYVDFRKKTAINDNTKILISKI
;
A
#
# COMPACT_ATOMS: atom_id res chain seq x y z
N MET A 1 8.87 -27.55 85.86
CA MET A 1 9.62 -26.84 84.80
C MET A 1 8.87 -27.03 83.49
N ASN A 2 7.95 -26.10 83.17
CA ASN A 2 7.15 -26.12 81.93
C ASN A 2 7.87 -25.25 80.92
N LYS A 3 8.27 -25.84 79.78
CA LYS A 3 8.79 -25.12 78.60
C LYS A 3 7.62 -24.80 77.65
N PHE A 4 7.28 -23.52 77.60
CA PHE A 4 6.37 -22.95 76.59
C PHE A 4 7.14 -22.80 75.27
N TYR A 5 6.73 -23.46 74.23
CA TYR A 5 7.18 -23.20 72.87
C TYR A 5 6.24 -22.18 72.21
N LEU A 6 6.72 -20.97 71.93
CA LEU A 6 6.06 -19.97 71.10
C LEU A 6 6.28 -20.34 69.65
N LEU A 7 5.17 -20.72 68.97
CA LEU A 7 5.14 -20.91 67.53
C LEU A 7 4.94 -19.54 66.87
N PHE A 8 5.98 -19.02 66.23
CA PHE A 8 5.93 -17.77 65.44
C PHE A 8 5.43 -18.12 64.03
N CYS A 9 4.12 -17.98 63.76
CA CYS A 9 3.55 -18.03 62.43
C CYS A 9 3.91 -16.75 61.68
N ALA A 10 4.95 -16.81 60.85
CA ALA A 10 5.22 -15.77 59.86
C ALA A 10 4.18 -15.82 58.75
N PHE A 11 3.21 -14.93 58.79
CA PHE A 11 2.33 -14.65 57.67
C PHE A 11 3.14 -14.00 56.56
N PHE A 12 3.56 -14.80 55.57
CA PHE A 12 4.01 -14.28 54.28
C PHE A 12 2.78 -13.78 53.54
N SER A 13 2.49 -12.49 53.66
CA SER A 13 1.55 -11.79 52.78
C SER A 13 2.16 -11.81 51.37
N ILE A 14 1.70 -12.71 50.52
CA ILE A 14 1.90 -12.60 49.08
C ILE A 14 1.10 -11.35 48.67
N LEU A 15 1.78 -10.21 48.60
CA LEU A 15 1.27 -9.05 47.88
C LEU A 15 1.14 -9.44 46.40
N SER A 16 0.03 -10.06 46.07
CA SER A 16 -0.48 -10.06 44.71
C SER A 16 -0.68 -8.58 44.34
N SER A 17 0.23 -7.97 43.64
CA SER A 17 -0.01 -6.66 43.04
C SER A 17 -1.20 -6.84 42.07
N ALA A 18 -2.40 -6.47 42.54
CA ALA A 18 -3.55 -6.34 41.68
C ALA A 18 -3.13 -5.33 40.61
N GLN A 19 -3.12 -5.79 39.35
CA GLN A 19 -2.77 -4.93 38.23
C GLN A 19 -3.82 -3.82 38.16
N ASP A 20 -3.40 -2.57 38.33
CA ASP A 20 -4.28 -1.42 38.38
C ASP A 20 -4.72 -1.06 36.96
N TYR A 21 -5.98 -1.34 36.60
CA TYR A 21 -6.58 -0.98 35.33
C TYR A 21 -7.36 0.35 35.37
N ALA A 22 -7.23 1.12 36.46
CA ALA A 22 -7.81 2.45 36.52
C ALA A 22 -7.18 3.37 35.47
N ALA A 23 -8.01 4.13 34.77
CA ALA A 23 -7.52 5.04 33.73
C ALA A 23 -6.62 6.15 34.31
N ALA A 24 -6.82 6.53 35.58
CA ALA A 24 -6.00 7.52 36.28
C ALA A 24 -4.55 7.08 36.48
N SER A 25 -4.23 5.79 36.37
CA SER A 25 -2.86 5.27 36.48
C SER A 25 -2.06 5.35 35.18
N ILE A 26 -2.66 5.81 34.08
CA ILE A 26 -1.96 6.00 32.79
C ILE A 26 -0.98 7.16 32.91
N PRO A 27 0.30 6.97 32.52
CA PRO A 27 1.28 8.05 32.47
C PRO A 27 0.79 9.21 31.57
N GLN A 28 0.91 10.44 32.07
CA GLN A 28 0.35 11.64 31.42
C GLN A 28 0.88 11.84 29.99
N ASN A 29 2.14 11.51 29.73
CA ASN A 29 2.73 11.62 28.39
C ASN A 29 2.11 10.67 27.36
N LEU A 30 1.48 9.56 27.78
CA LEU A 30 0.81 8.60 26.90
C LEU A 30 -0.63 9.01 26.56
N LEU A 31 -1.16 10.04 27.21
CA LEU A 31 -2.48 10.58 26.90
C LEU A 31 -2.44 11.60 25.74
N GLN A 32 -1.26 12.15 25.46
CA GLN A 32 -1.10 13.11 24.37
C GLN A 32 -1.38 12.44 23.03
N ASN A 33 -2.25 13.04 22.21
CA ASN A 33 -2.66 12.58 20.87
C ASN A 33 -3.24 11.15 20.83
N ALA A 34 -3.52 10.54 21.99
CA ALA A 34 -4.03 9.19 22.07
C ALA A 34 -5.56 9.14 22.13
N ASN A 35 -6.17 8.29 21.32
CA ASN A 35 -7.56 7.89 21.44
C ASN A 35 -7.71 6.61 22.28
N ALA A 36 -6.62 5.82 22.36
CA ALA A 36 -6.51 4.64 23.21
C ALA A 36 -5.06 4.43 23.67
N VAL A 37 -4.88 3.70 24.76
CA VAL A 37 -3.57 3.32 25.31
C VAL A 37 -3.51 1.81 25.52
N ILE A 38 -2.55 1.15 24.87
CA ILE A 38 -2.18 -0.24 25.21
C ILE A 38 -1.40 -0.18 26.52
N ARG A 39 -2.05 -0.63 27.63
CA ARG A 39 -1.43 -0.71 28.95
C ARG A 39 -0.41 -1.83 29.02
N GLU A 40 -0.78 -2.96 28.43
CA GLU A 40 0.09 -4.11 28.30
C GLU A 40 -0.31 -4.92 27.06
N ASN A 41 0.67 -5.32 26.28
CA ASN A 41 0.54 -6.33 25.24
C ASN A 41 1.57 -7.43 25.51
N SER A 42 1.20 -8.69 25.39
CA SER A 42 2.11 -9.83 25.49
C SER A 42 1.76 -10.86 24.41
N GLU A 43 2.78 -11.25 23.66
CA GLU A 43 2.69 -12.33 22.68
C GLU A 43 3.80 -13.35 22.96
N ASP A 44 3.40 -14.58 23.32
CA ASP A 44 4.33 -15.64 23.67
C ASP A 44 4.22 -16.78 22.67
N TYR A 45 5.27 -16.97 21.88
CA TYR A 45 5.39 -18.02 20.86
C TYR A 45 6.22 -19.18 21.41
N VAL A 46 5.69 -20.39 21.33
CA VAL A 46 6.39 -21.63 21.71
C VAL A 46 6.48 -22.52 20.49
N LEU A 47 7.65 -22.55 19.84
CA LEU A 47 7.95 -23.46 18.74
C LEU A 47 8.34 -24.82 19.30
N LYS A 48 7.43 -25.80 19.25
CA LYS A 48 7.65 -27.14 19.83
C LYS A 48 8.32 -28.11 18.86
N SER A 49 7.97 -28.03 17.57
CA SER A 49 8.53 -28.85 16.51
C SER A 49 8.43 -28.11 15.17
N VAL A 50 8.86 -28.72 14.07
CA VAL A 50 8.75 -28.17 12.71
C VAL A 50 7.27 -27.92 12.28
N ASN A 51 6.31 -28.59 12.90
CA ASN A 51 4.90 -28.53 12.54
C ASN A 51 3.97 -28.27 13.74
N GLU A 52 4.51 -27.75 14.85
CA GLU A 52 3.69 -27.42 16.01
C GLU A 52 4.21 -26.15 16.69
N MET A 53 3.33 -25.14 16.74
CA MET A 53 3.58 -23.88 17.44
C MET A 53 2.34 -23.48 18.24
N THR A 54 2.57 -23.09 19.48
CA THR A 54 1.54 -22.50 20.37
C THR A 54 1.81 -21.02 20.53
N ILE A 55 0.78 -20.19 20.44
CA ILE A 55 0.86 -18.74 20.58
C ILE A 55 -0.14 -18.32 21.65
N LYS A 56 0.34 -17.63 22.70
CA LYS A 56 -0.50 -17.01 23.71
C LYS A 56 -0.48 -15.53 23.53
N LYS A 57 -1.64 -14.92 23.45
CA LYS A 57 -1.78 -13.46 23.31
C LYS A 57 -2.61 -12.91 24.47
N SER A 58 -2.11 -11.80 25.05
CA SER A 58 -2.82 -11.02 26.04
C SER A 58 -2.64 -9.54 25.73
N ARG A 59 -3.74 -8.78 25.71
CA ARG A 59 -3.73 -7.35 25.44
C ARG A 59 -4.67 -6.64 26.40
N VAL A 60 -4.14 -5.59 27.04
CA VAL A 60 -4.93 -4.66 27.86
C VAL A 60 -4.91 -3.30 27.15
N VAL A 61 -6.06 -2.81 26.80
CA VAL A 61 -6.21 -1.52 26.11
C VAL A 61 -7.26 -0.66 26.82
N THR A 62 -6.90 0.58 27.16
CA THR A 62 -7.82 1.59 27.67
C THR A 62 -8.28 2.46 26.53
N ILE A 63 -9.60 2.53 26.29
CA ILE A 63 -10.28 3.39 25.31
C ILE A 63 -10.61 4.70 26.03
N LEU A 64 -10.02 5.81 25.56
CA LEU A 64 -10.07 7.09 26.27
C LEU A 64 -11.33 7.89 25.97
N SER A 65 -11.85 7.76 24.75
CA SER A 65 -13.01 8.52 24.27
C SER A 65 -13.72 7.80 23.15
N ALA A 66 -14.83 8.34 22.66
CA ALA A 66 -15.55 7.81 21.50
C ALA A 66 -14.68 7.75 20.23
N ALA A 67 -13.70 8.65 20.06
CA ALA A 67 -12.75 8.59 18.94
C ALA A 67 -11.88 7.31 18.97
N GLY A 68 -11.71 6.69 20.14
CA GLY A 68 -10.99 5.42 20.32
C GLY A 68 -11.85 4.16 20.18
N GLU A 69 -13.15 4.26 19.86
CA GLU A 69 -14.08 3.12 19.86
C GLU A 69 -13.64 1.99 18.90
N ALA A 70 -12.98 2.31 17.81
CA ALA A 70 -12.41 1.32 16.88
C ALA A 70 -11.49 0.31 17.59
N PHE A 71 -10.74 0.75 18.61
CA PHE A 71 -9.84 -0.10 19.40
C PHE A 71 -10.58 -1.05 20.38
N SER A 72 -11.88 -0.90 20.54
CA SER A 72 -12.73 -1.77 21.37
C SER A 72 -13.25 -3.00 20.61
N THR A 73 -13.05 -3.07 19.30
CA THR A 73 -13.37 -4.24 18.49
C THR A 73 -12.24 -5.26 18.59
N ILE A 74 -12.57 -6.45 19.06
CA ILE A 74 -11.63 -7.55 19.21
C ILE A 74 -11.82 -8.51 18.04
N THR A 75 -10.72 -8.79 17.33
CA THR A 75 -10.68 -9.69 16.18
C THR A 75 -9.66 -10.80 16.41
N ILE A 76 -10.05 -12.05 16.15
CA ILE A 76 -9.17 -13.21 16.24
C ILE A 76 -9.26 -13.98 14.93
N PRO A 77 -8.27 -13.83 14.02
CA PRO A 77 -8.22 -14.56 12.77
C PRO A 77 -7.83 -16.02 13.00
N TYR A 78 -8.36 -16.92 12.19
CA TYR A 78 -8.03 -18.34 12.21
C TYR A 78 -8.36 -18.99 10.86
N ASN A 79 -7.81 -20.18 10.65
CA ASN A 79 -8.06 -21.02 9.47
C ASN A 79 -8.11 -22.50 9.90
N PRO A 80 -8.34 -23.47 8.99
CA PRO A 80 -8.42 -24.90 9.32
C PRO A 80 -7.19 -25.47 10.04
N THR A 81 -5.99 -24.88 9.85
CA THR A 81 -4.74 -25.31 10.51
C THR A 81 -4.50 -24.65 11.87
N THR A 82 -5.40 -23.76 12.31
CA THR A 82 -5.27 -22.99 13.54
C THR A 82 -6.44 -23.26 14.48
N LYS A 83 -6.17 -23.80 15.67
CA LYS A 83 -7.15 -24.03 16.74
C LYS A 83 -7.06 -22.92 17.78
N ILE A 84 -8.19 -22.27 18.08
CA ILE A 84 -8.29 -21.24 19.10
C ILE A 84 -8.90 -21.82 20.38
N SER A 85 -8.29 -21.49 21.52
CA SER A 85 -8.75 -21.90 22.86
C SER A 85 -8.57 -20.75 23.87
N ASN A 86 -9.14 -20.93 25.07
CA ASN A 86 -8.95 -20.06 26.23
C ASN A 86 -9.29 -18.58 25.97
N ILE A 87 -10.30 -18.31 25.11
CA ILE A 87 -10.74 -16.94 24.83
C ILE A 87 -11.43 -16.38 26.08
N LYS A 88 -10.91 -15.27 26.59
CA LYS A 88 -11.49 -14.48 27.67
C LYS A 88 -11.33 -13.00 27.37
N VAL A 89 -12.42 -12.24 27.56
CA VAL A 89 -12.39 -10.78 27.49
C VAL A 89 -13.02 -10.23 28.76
N GLU A 90 -12.33 -9.33 29.42
CA GLU A 90 -12.76 -8.64 30.63
C GLU A 90 -12.84 -7.15 30.36
N MET A 91 -13.93 -6.52 30.73
CA MET A 91 -14.18 -5.09 30.59
C MET A 91 -14.20 -4.45 31.98
N PHE A 92 -13.45 -3.38 32.13
CA PHE A 92 -13.31 -2.63 33.37
C PHE A 92 -13.80 -1.19 33.17
N ASP A 93 -14.39 -0.61 34.21
CA ASP A 93 -14.77 0.80 34.21
C ASP A 93 -13.56 1.73 34.40
N GLU A 94 -13.80 3.04 34.45
CA GLU A 94 -12.79 4.08 34.62
C GLU A 94 -11.93 3.92 35.87
N ASN A 95 -12.45 3.25 36.91
CA ASN A 95 -11.77 3.00 38.17
C ASN A 95 -11.05 1.64 38.22
N GLY A 96 -11.06 0.88 37.11
CA GLY A 96 -10.45 -0.43 37.05
C GLY A 96 -11.30 -1.55 37.66
N LYS A 97 -12.60 -1.30 37.94
CA LYS A 97 -13.51 -2.31 38.46
C LYS A 97 -14.08 -3.15 37.32
N LEU A 98 -14.03 -4.48 37.44
CA LEU A 98 -14.61 -5.40 36.47
C LEU A 98 -16.12 -5.15 36.31
N SER A 99 -16.54 -4.83 35.09
CA SER A 99 -17.93 -4.54 34.74
C SER A 99 -18.58 -5.68 33.95
N LYS A 100 -17.83 -6.35 33.07
CA LYS A 100 -18.35 -7.43 32.22
C LYS A 100 -17.27 -8.41 31.81
N THR A 101 -17.67 -9.66 31.58
CA THR A 101 -16.79 -10.71 31.02
C THR A 101 -17.47 -11.33 29.82
N TYR A 102 -16.69 -11.58 28.78
CA TYR A 102 -17.11 -12.25 27.55
C TYR A 102 -16.24 -13.48 27.30
N SER A 103 -16.77 -14.42 26.56
CA SER A 103 -16.15 -15.68 26.19
C SER A 103 -16.39 -15.97 24.70
N LYS A 104 -15.91 -17.10 24.18
CA LYS A 104 -16.05 -17.46 22.76
C LYS A 104 -17.49 -17.35 22.22
N LYS A 105 -18.51 -17.67 23.05
CA LYS A 105 -19.94 -17.63 22.66
C LYS A 105 -20.43 -16.20 22.34
N ASP A 106 -19.74 -15.19 22.80
CA ASP A 106 -20.11 -13.79 22.60
C ASP A 106 -19.52 -13.21 21.30
N PHE A 107 -18.66 -13.97 20.61
CA PHE A 107 -18.07 -13.60 19.31
C PHE A 107 -18.98 -14.03 18.16
N SER A 108 -19.06 -13.18 17.14
CA SER A 108 -19.59 -13.55 15.83
C SER A 108 -18.46 -14.07 14.96
N ASP A 109 -18.79 -15.09 14.14
CA ASP A 109 -17.83 -15.78 13.28
C ASP A 109 -18.11 -15.47 11.81
N TYR A 110 -17.15 -14.85 11.13
CA TYR A 110 -17.28 -14.42 9.74
C TYR A 110 -16.20 -15.06 8.87
N THR A 111 -16.47 -15.12 7.57
CA THR A 111 -15.41 -15.34 6.57
C THR A 111 -14.51 -14.11 6.55
N ASN A 112 -13.19 -14.32 6.66
CA ASN A 112 -12.22 -13.25 6.60
C ASN A 112 -11.86 -12.99 5.13
N ASN A 113 -12.60 -12.08 4.49
CA ASN A 113 -12.44 -11.75 3.08
C ASN A 113 -12.26 -10.23 2.89
N PRO A 114 -11.06 -9.69 3.16
CA PRO A 114 -10.80 -8.26 3.12
C PRO A 114 -10.79 -7.66 1.71
N SER A 115 -10.63 -8.48 0.67
CA SER A 115 -10.36 -8.01 -0.71
C SER A 115 -11.37 -8.50 -1.76
N ALA A 116 -12.64 -8.70 -1.39
CA ALA A 116 -13.68 -9.18 -2.30
C ALA A 116 -13.35 -10.49 -3.07
N GLY A 117 -12.45 -11.31 -2.53
CA GLY A 117 -12.15 -12.65 -3.03
C GLY A 117 -13.40 -13.54 -2.97
N LEU A 118 -13.58 -14.40 -3.97
CA LEU A 118 -14.76 -15.26 -4.00
C LEU A 118 -14.66 -16.47 -3.07
N TYR A 119 -13.43 -16.98 -2.82
CA TYR A 119 -13.20 -18.20 -2.08
C TYR A 119 -12.02 -18.05 -1.13
N THR A 120 -12.30 -18.16 0.18
CA THR A 120 -11.30 -18.27 1.25
C THR A 120 -11.83 -19.16 2.36
N ASP A 121 -10.96 -19.92 2.99
CA ASP A 121 -11.24 -20.67 4.23
C ASP A 121 -10.73 -19.93 5.48
N ASP A 122 -10.15 -18.76 5.31
CA ASP A 122 -9.81 -17.88 6.41
C ASP A 122 -11.08 -17.34 7.08
N ARG A 123 -11.08 -17.38 8.40
CA ARG A 123 -12.18 -16.92 9.23
C ARG A 123 -11.70 -15.94 10.28
N ILE A 124 -12.65 -15.19 10.83
CA ILE A 124 -12.38 -14.20 11.89
C ILE A 124 -13.50 -14.23 12.92
N LEU A 125 -13.12 -14.41 14.18
CA LEU A 125 -14.00 -14.15 15.31
C LEU A 125 -13.99 -12.67 15.63
N VAL A 126 -15.14 -12.05 15.75
CA VAL A 126 -15.31 -10.63 16.02
C VAL A 126 -16.19 -10.42 17.24
N LEU A 127 -15.68 -9.68 18.22
CA LEU A 127 -16.44 -9.16 19.34
C LEU A 127 -16.41 -7.64 19.30
N ARG A 128 -17.56 -7.00 19.14
CA ARG A 128 -17.73 -5.56 19.30
C ARG A 128 -18.23 -5.27 20.70
N THR A 129 -17.39 -4.61 21.49
CA THR A 129 -17.79 -4.15 22.82
C THR A 129 -18.31 -2.73 22.71
N VAL A 130 -19.37 -2.43 23.43
CA VAL A 130 -19.98 -1.10 23.47
C VAL A 130 -19.98 -0.61 24.91
N SER A 131 -19.54 0.61 25.15
CA SER A 131 -19.65 1.31 26.42
C SER A 131 -20.32 2.66 26.20
N SER A 132 -21.22 3.04 27.10
CA SER A 132 -21.81 4.38 27.14
C SER A 132 -20.97 5.38 27.92
N LYS A 133 -19.88 4.93 28.54
CA LYS A 133 -18.98 5.73 29.38
C LYS A 133 -17.52 5.52 29.00
N TYR A 134 -16.75 6.57 29.01
CA TYR A 134 -15.30 6.59 28.79
C TYR A 134 -14.62 7.28 29.96
N PRO A 135 -13.34 6.94 30.27
CA PRO A 135 -12.59 5.82 29.69
C PRO A 135 -13.08 4.45 30.22
N PHE A 136 -12.77 3.38 29.47
CA PHE A 136 -12.94 2.00 29.91
C PHE A 136 -11.78 1.14 29.41
N THR A 137 -11.50 0.02 30.10
CA THR A 137 -10.38 -0.85 29.76
C THR A 137 -10.88 -2.24 29.35
N LEU A 138 -10.28 -2.79 28.29
CA LEU A 138 -10.50 -4.16 27.83
C LEU A 138 -9.23 -4.98 28.05
N LYS A 139 -9.36 -6.13 28.69
CA LYS A 139 -8.33 -7.17 28.73
C LYS A 139 -8.78 -8.37 27.93
N THR A 140 -8.04 -8.67 26.88
CA THR A 140 -8.31 -9.82 25.99
C THR A 140 -7.18 -10.83 26.16
N SER A 141 -7.51 -12.11 26.27
CA SER A 141 -6.54 -13.21 26.23
C SER A 141 -7.08 -14.39 25.46
N TYR A 142 -6.20 -15.05 24.71
CA TYR A 142 -6.50 -16.30 24.01
C TYR A 142 -5.22 -17.07 23.68
N GLU A 143 -5.41 -18.33 23.30
CA GLU A 143 -4.33 -19.20 22.85
C GLU A 143 -4.67 -19.80 21.49
N THR A 144 -3.67 -19.87 20.60
CA THR A 144 -3.79 -20.56 19.32
C THR A 144 -2.74 -21.66 19.22
N ASN A 145 -3.10 -22.78 18.61
CA ASN A 145 -2.19 -23.85 18.21
C ASN A 145 -2.26 -23.99 16.70
N THR A 146 -1.11 -23.93 16.04
CA THR A 146 -1.03 -24.01 14.58
C THR A 146 0.05 -24.99 14.12
N SER A 147 -0.20 -25.64 12.98
CA SER A 147 0.82 -26.42 12.28
C SER A 147 1.65 -25.57 11.30
N ASN A 148 1.24 -24.34 11.00
CA ASN A 148 1.95 -23.42 10.11
C ASN A 148 3.05 -22.66 10.88
N THR A 149 4.19 -23.28 11.07
CA THR A 149 5.27 -22.73 11.90
C THR A 149 6.10 -21.67 11.21
N ILE A 150 5.92 -21.47 9.90
CA ILE A 150 6.55 -20.38 9.15
C ILE A 150 6.06 -18.99 9.61
N TYR A 151 4.84 -18.89 10.14
CA TYR A 151 4.24 -17.62 10.56
C TYR A 151 4.66 -17.19 11.97
N LEU A 152 5.97 -17.02 12.16
CA LEU A 152 6.48 -16.30 13.32
C LEU A 152 6.35 -14.80 13.06
N SER A 153 5.37 -14.15 13.72
CA SER A 153 5.03 -12.75 13.43
C SER A 153 6.17 -11.80 13.75
N ASN A 154 6.26 -10.70 13.01
CA ASN A 154 7.10 -9.57 13.40
C ASN A 154 6.59 -8.96 14.70
N PHE A 155 7.49 -8.41 15.50
CA PHE A 155 7.14 -7.65 16.70
C PHE A 155 7.31 -6.16 16.42
N THR A 156 6.19 -5.45 16.28
CA THR A 156 6.10 -4.00 16.09
C THR A 156 5.50 -3.33 17.33
N PRO A 157 5.89 -2.09 17.70
CA PRO A 157 5.36 -1.44 18.89
C PRO A 157 3.89 -1.10 18.76
N VAL A 158 3.48 -0.57 17.61
CA VAL A 158 2.12 -0.12 17.31
C VAL A 158 1.89 -0.18 15.80
N SER A 159 0.65 -0.36 15.38
CA SER A 159 0.29 -0.52 13.95
C SER A 159 -0.60 0.60 13.41
N THR A 160 -0.95 1.61 14.20
CA THR A 160 -1.86 2.68 13.80
C THR A 160 -1.62 3.98 14.56
N TYR A 161 -2.10 5.09 14.00
CA TYR A 161 -2.08 6.40 14.63
C TYR A 161 -3.04 6.49 15.84
N HIS A 162 -2.85 7.50 16.69
CA HIS A 162 -3.66 7.79 17.89
C HIS A 162 -3.70 6.66 18.92
N LEU A 163 -2.71 5.75 18.91
CA LEU A 163 -2.58 4.65 19.82
C LEU A 163 -1.22 4.73 20.54
N ALA A 164 -1.26 4.96 21.85
CA ALA A 164 -0.05 4.92 22.69
C ALA A 164 0.19 3.53 23.26
N VAL A 165 1.43 3.22 23.65
CA VAL A 165 1.81 1.94 24.25
C VAL A 165 2.61 2.18 25.54
N GLU A 166 2.05 1.76 26.67
CA GLU A 166 2.76 1.78 27.95
C GLU A 166 3.82 0.66 27.97
N LYS A 167 3.41 -0.57 27.64
CA LYS A 167 4.31 -1.72 27.58
C LYS A 167 3.85 -2.74 26.55
N SER A 168 4.78 -3.24 25.73
CA SER A 168 4.56 -4.36 24.81
C SER A 168 5.72 -5.35 24.94
N ASN A 169 5.39 -6.64 25.07
CA ASN A 169 6.33 -7.74 25.23
C ASN A 169 6.09 -8.78 24.14
N PHE A 170 7.17 -9.39 23.70
CA PHE A 170 7.15 -10.50 22.76
C PHE A 170 8.19 -11.54 23.20
N SER A 171 7.82 -12.80 23.24
CA SER A 171 8.76 -13.87 23.54
C SER A 171 8.68 -15.01 22.54
N VAL A 172 9.84 -15.63 22.27
CA VAL A 172 9.96 -16.87 21.50
C VAL A 172 10.67 -17.90 22.35
N THR A 173 9.97 -18.98 22.71
CA THR A 173 10.56 -20.17 23.34
C THR A 173 10.75 -21.24 22.27
N ASN A 174 11.98 -21.57 21.98
CA ASN A 174 12.32 -22.56 20.97
C ASN A 174 12.63 -23.94 21.62
N LEU A 175 11.68 -24.85 21.56
CA LEU A 175 11.83 -26.24 22.03
C LEU A 175 12.18 -27.21 20.89
N SER A 176 12.04 -26.75 19.65
CA SER A 176 12.20 -27.61 18.45
C SER A 176 13.66 -27.92 18.09
N GLY A 177 14.62 -27.12 18.59
CA GLY A 177 16.01 -27.18 18.14
C GLY A 177 16.26 -26.62 16.73
N ILE A 178 15.22 -26.10 16.04
CA ILE A 178 15.35 -25.44 14.73
C ILE A 178 16.01 -24.08 14.94
N ALA A 179 17.02 -23.73 14.13
CA ALA A 179 17.60 -22.40 14.17
C ALA A 179 16.56 -21.35 13.75
N ILE A 180 16.46 -20.27 14.53
CA ILE A 180 15.62 -19.11 14.23
C ILE A 180 16.53 -17.90 14.10
N ARG A 181 16.53 -17.26 12.92
CA ARG A 181 17.21 -15.98 12.71
C ARG A 181 16.32 -14.86 13.20
N THR A 182 16.94 -13.82 13.74
CA THR A 182 16.26 -12.61 14.18
C THR A 182 16.97 -11.39 13.62
N LYS A 183 16.19 -10.37 13.25
CA LYS A 183 16.71 -9.09 12.80
C LYS A 183 15.95 -7.97 13.49
N ILE A 184 16.68 -7.03 14.08
CA ILE A 184 16.13 -5.81 14.68
C ILE A 184 16.33 -4.68 13.69
N ASN A 185 15.25 -4.05 13.27
CA ASN A 185 15.25 -2.86 12.44
C ASN A 185 15.04 -1.65 13.35
N ASP A 186 16.13 -1.04 13.83
CA ASP A 186 16.07 0.13 14.68
C ASP A 186 15.58 1.37 13.91
N LYS A 187 14.76 2.18 14.57
CA LYS A 187 14.27 3.48 14.09
C LYS A 187 14.34 4.52 15.20
N ALA A 188 14.30 5.81 14.80
CA ALA A 188 14.48 6.91 15.74
C ALA A 188 13.32 7.06 16.74
N LEU A 189 12.10 6.67 16.38
CA LEU A 189 10.89 6.93 17.17
C LEU A 189 10.72 6.00 18.38
N ALA A 190 11.35 4.83 18.39
CA ALA A 190 11.31 3.89 19.50
C ALA A 190 12.52 2.97 19.47
N LYS A 191 12.81 2.33 20.59
CA LYS A 191 13.89 1.34 20.71
C LYS A 191 13.36 0.06 21.31
N VAL A 192 13.83 -1.08 20.78
CA VAL A 192 13.54 -2.39 21.33
C VAL A 192 14.57 -2.74 22.40
N SER A 193 14.12 -3.38 23.50
CA SER A 193 14.98 -4.06 24.46
C SER A 193 14.98 -5.55 24.14
N GLU A 194 16.16 -6.15 24.03
CA GLU A 194 16.36 -7.57 23.77
C GLU A 194 16.99 -8.26 24.97
N ARG A 195 16.51 -9.46 25.30
CA ARG A 195 17.12 -10.37 26.28
C ARG A 195 17.03 -11.82 25.79
N LYS A 196 18.16 -12.52 25.76
CA LYS A 196 18.23 -13.94 25.39
C LYS A 196 18.70 -14.77 26.58
N GLU A 197 17.93 -15.81 26.91
CA GLU A 197 18.22 -16.73 28.03
C GLU A 197 17.99 -18.17 27.55
N GLY A 198 19.08 -18.86 27.22
CA GLY A 198 19.02 -20.23 26.69
C GLY A 198 18.22 -20.28 25.39
N ASN A 199 17.10 -21.01 25.41
CA ASN A 199 16.16 -21.16 24.29
C ASN A 199 15.00 -20.15 24.31
N VAL A 200 15.05 -19.12 25.14
CA VAL A 200 14.03 -18.08 25.24
C VAL A 200 14.60 -16.73 24.83
N TRP A 201 13.97 -16.10 23.84
CA TRP A 201 14.27 -14.74 23.41
C TRP A 201 13.11 -13.83 23.82
N LYS A 202 13.40 -12.68 24.41
CA LYS A 202 12.43 -11.71 24.88
C LYS A 202 12.73 -10.34 24.31
N TYR A 203 11.71 -9.68 23.80
CA TYR A 203 11.77 -8.34 23.24
C TYR A 203 10.71 -7.48 23.91
N SER A 204 10.98 -6.19 24.10
CA SER A 204 9.99 -5.27 24.66
C SER A 204 10.14 -3.85 24.15
N TYR A 205 8.98 -3.17 24.03
CA TYR A 205 8.86 -1.73 23.87
C TYR A 205 8.16 -1.13 25.08
N GLN A 206 8.52 0.12 25.42
CA GLN A 206 7.89 0.85 26.52
C GLN A 206 7.75 2.33 26.19
N ASN A 207 6.71 2.96 26.73
CA ASN A 207 6.48 4.40 26.65
C ASN A 207 6.46 4.96 25.22
N ILE A 208 5.74 4.30 24.31
CA ILE A 208 5.54 4.79 22.94
C ILE A 208 4.36 5.77 22.95
N VAL A 209 4.65 7.04 22.68
CA VAL A 209 3.60 8.07 22.55
C VAL A 209 2.80 7.87 21.27
N ALA A 210 1.53 8.28 21.30
CA ALA A 210 0.69 8.20 20.11
C ALA A 210 1.17 9.19 19.03
N LEU A 211 1.28 8.70 17.80
CA LEU A 211 1.57 9.51 16.63
C LEU A 211 0.25 10.02 16.02
N GLU A 212 0.27 11.22 15.49
CA GLU A 212 -0.79 11.77 14.64
C GLU A 212 -0.40 11.62 13.16
N PRO A 213 -1.37 11.41 12.26
CA PRO A 213 -1.08 11.45 10.84
C PRO A 213 -0.70 12.88 10.41
N GLU A 214 0.37 13.01 9.67
CA GLU A 214 0.82 14.27 9.07
C GLU A 214 0.80 14.14 7.55
N ASP A 215 0.51 15.23 6.83
CA ASP A 215 0.48 15.22 5.37
C ASP A 215 1.77 14.64 4.79
N LEU A 216 1.63 13.72 3.83
CA LEU A 216 2.74 13.07 3.16
C LEU A 216 3.67 12.24 4.07
N SER A 217 3.26 11.86 5.26
CA SER A 217 4.10 10.96 6.07
C SER A 217 4.25 9.59 5.42
N PRO A 218 5.44 8.98 5.46
CA PRO A 218 5.61 7.58 5.11
C PRO A 218 4.74 6.66 5.97
N SER A 219 4.62 5.40 5.57
CA SER A 219 3.90 4.39 6.35
C SER A 219 4.51 4.21 7.75
N LEU A 220 3.70 3.78 8.71
CA LEU A 220 4.19 3.49 10.07
C LEU A 220 5.25 2.39 10.08
N ASP A 221 5.19 1.42 9.18
CA ASP A 221 6.19 0.36 9.04
C ASP A 221 7.57 0.91 8.64
N TYR A 222 7.61 2.02 7.91
CA TYR A 222 8.85 2.73 7.63
C TYR A 222 9.37 3.50 8.84
N LEU A 223 8.48 4.06 9.66
CA LEU A 223 8.78 4.99 10.75
C LEU A 223 9.13 4.27 12.06
N LEU A 224 8.54 3.12 12.32
CA LEU A 224 8.64 2.41 13.59
C LEU A 224 9.62 1.24 13.50
N PRO A 225 10.34 0.92 14.59
CA PRO A 225 11.20 -0.24 14.62
C PRO A 225 10.37 -1.53 14.64
N ASP A 226 10.96 -2.62 14.18
CA ASP A 226 10.39 -3.95 14.30
C ASP A 226 11.47 -5.00 14.56
N VAL A 227 11.04 -6.16 15.07
CA VAL A 227 11.86 -7.36 15.20
C VAL A 227 11.28 -8.42 14.26
N GLU A 228 12.11 -8.89 13.35
CA GLU A 228 11.76 -9.92 12.40
C GLU A 228 12.30 -11.30 12.85
N PHE A 229 11.55 -12.34 12.51
CA PHE A 229 11.89 -13.74 12.82
C PHE A 229 11.80 -14.58 11.57
N SER A 230 12.74 -15.53 11.43
CA SER A 230 12.79 -16.47 10.30
C SER A 230 13.28 -17.84 10.77
N PRO A 231 12.40 -18.84 10.92
CA PRO A 231 12.81 -20.21 11.23
C PRO A 231 13.45 -20.86 9.99
N GLU A 232 14.59 -21.56 10.15
CA GLU A 232 15.27 -22.22 9.04
C GLU A 232 14.48 -23.41 8.47
N LYS A 233 13.70 -24.08 9.30
CA LYS A 233 12.81 -25.16 8.87
C LYS A 233 11.40 -24.84 9.36
N PHE A 234 10.43 -25.14 8.53
CA PHE A 234 9.04 -24.78 8.78
C PHE A 234 8.06 -25.77 8.16
N THR A 235 6.81 -25.64 8.54
CA THR A 235 5.67 -26.23 7.83
C THR A 235 4.73 -25.12 7.37
N LEU A 236 4.22 -25.23 6.14
CA LEU A 236 3.21 -24.39 5.52
C LEU A 236 2.15 -25.29 4.89
N GLU A 237 0.91 -25.25 5.41
CA GLU A 237 -0.24 -26.04 4.95
C GLU A 237 0.14 -27.52 4.70
N GLY A 238 0.83 -28.12 5.68
CA GLY A 238 1.27 -29.50 5.65
C GLY A 238 2.55 -29.79 4.87
N LYS A 239 3.08 -28.84 4.10
CA LYS A 239 4.37 -28.98 3.38
C LYS A 239 5.52 -28.47 4.24
N GLN A 240 6.54 -29.28 4.42
CA GLN A 240 7.76 -28.89 5.12
C GLN A 240 8.72 -28.21 4.15
N GLY A 241 9.35 -27.12 4.59
CA GLY A 241 10.29 -26.35 3.80
C GLY A 241 11.58 -25.98 4.54
N ASN A 242 12.52 -25.46 3.77
CA ASN A 242 13.81 -24.98 4.23
C ASN A 242 13.98 -23.51 3.83
N LEU A 243 14.23 -22.66 4.82
CA LEU A 243 14.42 -21.21 4.67
C LEU A 243 15.81 -20.78 5.19
N SER A 244 16.82 -21.70 5.18
CA SER A 244 18.18 -21.38 5.63
C SER A 244 18.84 -20.25 4.83
N ASP A 245 18.51 -20.17 3.55
CA ASP A 245 18.92 -19.14 2.61
C ASP A 245 17.89 -18.99 1.49
N TRP A 246 17.99 -17.92 0.70
CA TRP A 246 17.07 -17.64 -0.41
C TRP A 246 17.08 -18.75 -1.48
N ASN A 247 18.22 -19.37 -1.73
CA ASN A 247 18.33 -20.42 -2.74
C ASN A 247 17.61 -21.70 -2.31
N SER A 248 17.82 -22.13 -1.06
CA SER A 248 17.13 -23.28 -0.46
C SER A 248 15.63 -23.07 -0.43
N PHE A 249 15.18 -21.86 -0.06
CA PHE A 249 13.78 -21.49 -0.07
C PHE A 249 13.19 -21.49 -1.49
N GLY A 250 13.92 -20.95 -2.46
CA GLY A 250 13.48 -20.92 -3.86
C GLY A 250 13.32 -22.29 -4.47
N LYS A 251 14.26 -23.20 -4.20
CA LYS A 251 14.16 -24.60 -4.64
C LYS A 251 12.94 -25.31 -4.06
N TRP A 252 12.67 -25.10 -2.77
CA TRP A 252 11.44 -25.61 -2.15
C TRP A 252 10.20 -24.97 -2.79
N TYR A 253 10.17 -23.64 -2.93
CA TYR A 253 9.03 -22.92 -3.50
C TYR A 253 8.72 -23.41 -4.92
N PHE A 254 9.76 -23.56 -5.75
CA PHE A 254 9.61 -24.07 -7.11
C PHE A 254 9.12 -25.52 -7.13
N ASN A 255 9.83 -26.44 -6.45
CA ASN A 255 9.57 -27.87 -6.54
C ASN A 255 8.26 -28.30 -5.87
N ASP A 256 7.90 -27.67 -4.76
CA ASP A 256 6.72 -28.05 -3.96
C ASP A 256 5.47 -27.26 -4.32
N LEU A 257 5.59 -26.01 -4.80
CA LEU A 257 4.43 -25.17 -5.06
C LEU A 257 4.19 -24.87 -6.55
N ILE A 258 5.24 -24.62 -7.35
CA ILE A 258 5.09 -24.20 -8.76
C ILE A 258 5.13 -25.39 -9.73
N ALA A 259 6.16 -26.19 -9.71
CA ALA A 259 6.39 -27.26 -10.69
C ALA A 259 5.23 -28.28 -10.79
N PRO A 260 4.61 -28.72 -9.66
CA PRO A 260 3.51 -29.68 -9.72
C PRO A 260 2.28 -29.20 -10.47
N VAL A 261 2.09 -27.86 -10.59
CA VAL A 261 0.92 -27.22 -11.18
C VAL A 261 1.21 -26.49 -12.48
N SER A 262 2.45 -26.63 -13.02
CA SER A 262 2.93 -25.98 -14.26
C SER A 262 3.08 -26.95 -15.43
N GLN A 263 2.33 -28.03 -15.47
CA GLN A 263 2.46 -29.04 -16.50
C GLN A 263 1.99 -28.53 -17.86
N ILE A 264 2.81 -28.75 -18.91
CA ILE A 264 2.48 -28.42 -20.30
C ILE A 264 1.61 -29.56 -20.84
N THR A 265 0.29 -29.37 -20.81
CA THR A 265 -0.68 -30.35 -21.33
C THR A 265 -0.82 -30.23 -22.87
N PRO A 266 -1.43 -31.25 -23.54
CA PRO A 266 -1.73 -31.15 -24.97
C PRO A 266 -2.56 -29.92 -25.33
N GLU A 267 -3.50 -29.50 -24.45
CA GLU A 267 -4.34 -28.32 -24.65
C GLU A 267 -3.51 -27.03 -24.64
N ILE A 268 -2.59 -26.88 -23.68
CA ILE A 268 -1.68 -25.72 -23.62
C ILE A 268 -0.78 -25.68 -24.87
N LYS A 269 -0.27 -26.83 -25.32
CA LYS A 269 0.51 -26.89 -26.57
C LYS A 269 -0.32 -26.45 -27.78
N ALA A 270 -1.56 -26.91 -27.87
CA ALA A 270 -2.48 -26.52 -28.94
C ALA A 270 -2.80 -25.03 -28.90
N GLU A 271 -3.00 -24.44 -27.71
CA GLU A 271 -3.23 -23.01 -27.54
C GLU A 271 -2.05 -22.19 -28.09
N VAL A 272 -0.83 -22.53 -27.70
CA VAL A 272 0.38 -21.84 -28.17
C VAL A 272 0.59 -22.03 -29.68
N ALA A 273 0.38 -23.25 -30.21
CA ALA A 273 0.50 -23.52 -31.64
C ALA A 273 -0.50 -22.72 -32.48
N ALA A 274 -1.74 -22.56 -32.00
CA ALA A 274 -2.78 -21.80 -32.69
C ALA A 274 -2.45 -20.30 -32.85
N LEU A 275 -1.56 -19.76 -32.03
CA LEU A 275 -1.15 -18.34 -32.11
C LEU A 275 -0.12 -18.07 -33.21
N ASN A 276 0.43 -19.10 -33.85
CA ASN A 276 1.40 -18.97 -34.95
C ASN A 276 2.52 -17.97 -34.64
N LEU A 277 3.14 -18.10 -33.48
CA LEU A 277 4.14 -17.16 -32.95
C LEU A 277 5.29 -16.95 -33.92
N SER A 278 5.57 -15.70 -34.27
CA SER A 278 6.66 -15.31 -35.18
C SER A 278 7.37 -14.05 -34.68
N GLY A 279 8.52 -13.74 -35.26
CA GLY A 279 9.29 -12.56 -34.93
C GLY A 279 10.22 -12.74 -33.73
N THR A 280 10.58 -11.63 -33.09
CA THR A 280 11.48 -11.54 -31.93
C THR A 280 10.85 -12.16 -30.67
N THR A 281 11.69 -12.43 -29.66
CA THR A 281 11.21 -12.88 -28.35
C THR A 281 10.18 -11.92 -27.77
N SER A 282 10.42 -10.61 -27.88
CA SER A 282 9.49 -9.57 -27.36
C SER A 282 8.13 -9.64 -28.05
N GLU A 283 8.08 -9.80 -29.37
CA GLU A 283 6.82 -9.92 -30.13
C GLU A 283 6.05 -11.19 -29.75
N LYS A 284 6.73 -12.31 -29.57
CA LYS A 284 6.13 -13.57 -29.12
C LYS A 284 5.55 -13.45 -27.71
N VAL A 285 6.31 -12.87 -26.79
CA VAL A 285 5.86 -12.62 -25.40
C VAL A 285 4.64 -11.71 -25.39
N LYS A 286 4.65 -10.63 -26.18
CA LYS A 286 3.52 -9.70 -26.32
C LYS A 286 2.26 -10.42 -26.83
N THR A 287 2.39 -11.25 -27.86
CA THR A 287 1.26 -12.01 -28.41
C THR A 287 0.67 -12.96 -27.36
N LEU A 288 1.50 -13.70 -26.64
CA LEU A 288 1.06 -14.58 -25.55
C LEU A 288 0.42 -13.84 -24.40
N TYR A 289 0.97 -12.68 -24.01
CA TYR A 289 0.43 -11.84 -22.95
C TYR A 289 -0.96 -11.29 -23.31
N GLN A 290 -1.12 -10.76 -24.52
CA GLN A 290 -2.41 -10.27 -25.00
C GLN A 290 -3.44 -11.40 -25.13
N TYR A 291 -3.01 -12.59 -25.55
CA TYR A 291 -3.86 -13.79 -25.57
C TYR A 291 -4.36 -14.13 -24.16
N MET A 292 -3.45 -14.19 -23.18
CA MET A 292 -3.82 -14.45 -21.78
C MET A 292 -4.76 -13.39 -21.23
N GLN A 293 -4.49 -12.09 -21.44
CA GLN A 293 -5.35 -10.99 -20.99
C GLN A 293 -6.77 -11.09 -21.57
N ASN A 294 -6.90 -11.45 -22.85
CA ASN A 294 -8.21 -11.60 -23.51
C ASN A 294 -8.97 -12.84 -23.04
N LYS A 295 -8.26 -13.88 -22.63
CA LYS A 295 -8.85 -15.17 -22.24
C LYS A 295 -9.22 -15.24 -20.77
N THR A 296 -8.53 -14.51 -19.91
CA THR A 296 -8.63 -14.69 -18.46
C THR A 296 -9.12 -13.43 -17.74
N ARG A 297 -9.56 -13.62 -16.50
CA ARG A 297 -9.90 -12.53 -15.56
C ARG A 297 -9.34 -12.83 -14.19
N TYR A 298 -9.08 -11.79 -13.40
CA TYR A 298 -8.65 -11.93 -12.03
C TYR A 298 -9.81 -12.36 -11.12
N VAL A 299 -9.57 -13.42 -10.34
CA VAL A 299 -10.47 -13.89 -9.28
C VAL A 299 -9.60 -14.40 -8.15
N LEU A 300 -9.68 -13.77 -6.99
CA LEU A 300 -8.92 -14.21 -5.81
C LEU A 300 -9.48 -15.52 -5.26
N ILE A 301 -8.62 -16.55 -5.16
CA ILE A 301 -8.88 -17.83 -4.53
C ILE A 301 -7.75 -18.11 -3.54
N SER A 302 -8.09 -18.18 -2.25
CA SER A 302 -7.13 -18.41 -1.17
C SER A 302 -7.71 -19.46 -0.22
N MET A 303 -7.54 -20.75 -0.55
CA MET A 303 -8.00 -21.88 0.28
C MET A 303 -6.83 -22.79 0.59
N GLY A 304 -6.50 -22.96 1.87
CA GLY A 304 -5.40 -23.76 2.35
C GLY A 304 -4.09 -23.43 1.62
N ILE A 305 -3.41 -24.44 1.08
CA ILE A 305 -2.16 -24.24 0.30
C ILE A 305 -2.36 -23.33 -0.92
N GLY A 306 -3.58 -23.17 -1.44
CA GLY A 306 -3.89 -22.25 -2.55
C GLY A 306 -3.66 -20.76 -2.20
N GLY A 307 -3.50 -20.42 -0.92
CA GLY A 307 -2.95 -19.12 -0.51
C GLY A 307 -1.52 -18.89 -1.04
N TRP A 308 -0.76 -19.95 -1.34
CA TRP A 308 0.64 -19.92 -1.78
C TRP A 308 0.89 -20.65 -3.08
N GLN A 309 0.28 -21.82 -3.27
CA GLN A 309 0.38 -22.61 -4.49
C GLN A 309 -0.57 -22.06 -5.56
N PRO A 310 -0.11 -21.84 -6.80
CA PRO A 310 -0.98 -21.46 -7.91
C PRO A 310 -2.04 -22.54 -8.21
N MET A 311 -3.17 -22.14 -8.79
CA MET A 311 -4.06 -23.08 -9.48
C MET A 311 -3.32 -23.72 -10.64
N PRO A 312 -3.56 -25.02 -10.96
CA PRO A 312 -2.96 -25.66 -12.13
C PRO A 312 -3.15 -24.87 -13.41
N ALA A 313 -2.08 -24.66 -14.17
CA ALA A 313 -2.08 -23.86 -15.39
C ALA A 313 -3.17 -24.31 -16.41
N ALA A 314 -3.35 -25.62 -16.58
CA ALA A 314 -4.39 -26.18 -17.45
C ALA A 314 -5.81 -25.84 -16.97
N GLU A 315 -6.04 -25.75 -15.66
CA GLU A 315 -7.32 -25.33 -15.13
C GLU A 315 -7.61 -23.86 -15.38
N VAL A 316 -6.59 -22.98 -15.23
CA VAL A 316 -6.69 -21.57 -15.57
C VAL A 316 -7.06 -21.42 -17.04
N GLY A 317 -6.34 -22.12 -17.94
CA GLY A 317 -6.64 -22.15 -19.38
C GLY A 317 -8.07 -22.58 -19.70
N LYS A 318 -8.60 -23.58 -18.98
CA LYS A 318 -9.97 -24.09 -19.16
C LYS A 318 -11.04 -23.16 -18.55
N LYS A 319 -10.81 -22.64 -17.34
CA LYS A 319 -11.79 -21.86 -16.57
C LYS A 319 -11.81 -20.38 -16.94
N GLY A 320 -10.73 -19.84 -17.48
CA GLY A 320 -10.59 -18.44 -17.86
C GLY A 320 -10.49 -17.49 -16.65
N TYR A 321 -10.00 -17.95 -15.49
CA TYR A 321 -9.78 -17.10 -14.33
C TYR A 321 -8.72 -17.65 -13.37
N GLY A 322 -8.20 -16.78 -12.53
CA GLY A 322 -7.29 -17.11 -11.45
C GLY A 322 -6.85 -15.87 -10.69
N ASP A 323 -6.15 -16.09 -9.59
CA ASP A 323 -5.49 -15.01 -8.83
C ASP A 323 -4.11 -14.66 -9.42
N CYS A 324 -3.37 -13.75 -8.78
CA CYS A 324 -2.03 -13.34 -9.24
C CYS A 324 -1.08 -14.54 -9.44
N LYS A 325 -1.11 -15.49 -8.52
CA LYS A 325 -0.30 -16.71 -8.58
C LYS A 325 -0.68 -17.59 -9.78
N ALA A 326 -1.97 -17.82 -9.93
CA ALA A 326 -2.54 -18.70 -10.95
C ALA A 326 -2.34 -18.14 -12.36
N LEU A 327 -2.63 -16.85 -12.57
CA LEU A 327 -2.46 -16.19 -13.86
C LEU A 327 -0.98 -16.09 -14.26
N THR A 328 -0.11 -15.78 -13.30
CA THR A 328 1.34 -15.74 -13.54
C THR A 328 1.90 -17.13 -13.86
N ASN A 329 1.45 -18.18 -13.17
CA ASN A 329 1.85 -19.55 -13.48
C ASN A 329 1.33 -20.01 -14.86
N TYR A 330 0.11 -19.64 -15.23
CA TYR A 330 -0.43 -19.93 -16.55
C TYR A 330 0.36 -19.23 -17.64
N MET A 331 0.64 -17.93 -17.50
CA MET A 331 1.49 -17.19 -18.45
C MET A 331 2.89 -17.80 -18.56
N ARG A 332 3.50 -18.15 -17.43
CA ARG A 332 4.80 -18.84 -17.40
C ARG A 332 4.75 -20.17 -18.15
N THR A 333 3.67 -20.94 -18.00
CA THR A 333 3.51 -22.24 -18.66
C THR A 333 3.33 -22.08 -20.17
N LEU A 334 2.59 -21.05 -20.63
CA LEU A 334 2.49 -20.70 -22.05
C LEU A 334 3.84 -20.32 -22.65
N LEU A 335 4.63 -19.51 -21.96
CA LEU A 335 5.99 -19.13 -22.38
C LEU A 335 6.91 -20.33 -22.44
N THR A 336 6.86 -21.21 -21.43
CA THR A 336 7.65 -22.46 -21.41
C THR A 336 7.28 -23.37 -22.60
N ALA A 337 5.99 -23.48 -22.94
CA ALA A 337 5.53 -24.23 -24.10
C ALA A 337 6.01 -23.63 -25.44
N ALA A 338 6.23 -22.31 -25.47
CA ALA A 338 6.82 -21.58 -26.58
C ALA A 338 8.38 -21.59 -26.59
N GLY A 339 9.03 -22.26 -25.62
CA GLY A 339 10.49 -22.29 -25.49
C GLY A 339 11.11 -20.99 -24.97
N ILE A 340 10.31 -20.13 -24.30
CA ILE A 340 10.77 -18.84 -23.77
C ILE A 340 10.97 -18.94 -22.24
N PRO A 341 12.20 -18.74 -21.74
CA PRO A 341 12.47 -18.77 -20.29
C PRO A 341 11.80 -17.59 -19.60
N SER A 342 11.29 -17.83 -18.38
CA SER A 342 10.68 -16.79 -17.56
C SER A 342 10.72 -17.15 -16.07
N TYR A 343 10.67 -16.13 -15.21
CA TYR A 343 10.74 -16.26 -13.77
C TYR A 343 9.42 -15.87 -13.11
N TYR A 344 8.91 -16.75 -12.29
CA TYR A 344 7.81 -16.47 -11.38
C TYR A 344 8.32 -15.55 -10.28
N SER A 345 7.86 -14.31 -10.24
CA SER A 345 8.47 -13.24 -9.45
C SER A 345 7.54 -12.77 -8.34
N VAL A 346 7.87 -13.14 -7.08
CA VAL A 346 7.15 -12.67 -5.89
C VAL A 346 7.60 -11.26 -5.57
N ILE A 347 6.67 -10.37 -5.24
CA ILE A 347 6.90 -8.95 -5.00
C ILE A 347 6.03 -8.42 -3.85
N TYR A 348 6.46 -7.32 -3.22
CA TYR A 348 5.57 -6.45 -2.48
C TYR A 348 5.01 -5.38 -3.42
N SER A 349 3.73 -5.47 -3.76
CA SER A 349 3.00 -4.43 -4.50
C SER A 349 2.28 -3.54 -3.50
N ASP A 350 2.77 -2.32 -3.31
CA ASP A 350 2.25 -1.36 -2.33
C ASP A 350 2.64 0.07 -2.75
N ASP A 351 1.93 1.07 -2.25
CA ASP A 351 2.27 2.49 -2.47
C ASP A 351 3.62 2.83 -1.82
N SER A 352 3.90 2.25 -0.66
CA SER A 352 5.23 2.32 -0.03
C SER A 352 6.20 1.36 -0.71
N VAL A 353 7.45 1.78 -0.88
CA VAL A 353 8.49 0.92 -1.44
C VAL A 353 9.00 -0.04 -0.38
N ILE A 354 8.58 -1.29 -0.49
CA ILE A 354 9.04 -2.40 0.36
C ILE A 354 9.84 -3.36 -0.53
N SER A 355 11.06 -3.68 -0.10
CA SER A 355 11.97 -4.62 -0.80
C SER A 355 12.33 -5.78 0.11
N PHE A 356 12.63 -6.94 -0.49
CA PHE A 356 13.15 -8.10 0.23
C PHE A 356 14.57 -7.81 0.70
N ASP A 357 14.89 -8.22 1.92
CA ASP A 357 16.25 -8.17 2.44
C ASP A 357 17.07 -9.30 1.82
N LYS A 358 18.19 -8.94 1.19
CA LYS A 358 19.07 -9.93 0.51
C LYS A 358 19.72 -10.91 1.49
N ASP A 359 19.93 -10.48 2.73
CA ASP A 359 20.65 -11.24 3.76
C ASP A 359 19.72 -11.88 4.81
N PHE A 360 18.41 -11.61 4.73
CA PHE A 360 17.41 -12.12 5.67
C PHE A 360 16.26 -12.83 4.96
N PRO A 361 16.46 -14.09 4.54
CA PRO A 361 15.39 -14.89 3.92
C PRO A 361 14.19 -15.04 4.86
N LYS A 362 13.00 -14.70 4.34
CA LYS A 362 11.74 -14.72 5.06
C LYS A 362 10.59 -14.94 4.08
N LEU A 363 9.58 -15.70 4.50
CA LEU A 363 8.34 -15.79 3.71
C LEU A 363 7.63 -14.44 3.76
N SER A 364 7.53 -13.81 2.61
CA SER A 364 6.94 -12.47 2.50
C SER A 364 6.57 -12.16 1.04
N GLY A 365 5.97 -10.98 0.80
CA GLY A 365 5.40 -10.60 -0.47
C GLY A 365 3.87 -10.74 -0.46
N ASN A 366 3.19 -9.92 -1.25
CA ASN A 366 1.72 -9.88 -1.33
C ASN A 366 1.19 -10.02 -2.76
N HIS A 367 2.10 -10.09 -3.75
CA HIS A 367 1.74 -10.14 -5.16
C HIS A 367 2.73 -10.96 -5.97
N VAL A 368 2.33 -11.35 -7.18
CA VAL A 368 3.16 -12.11 -8.12
C VAL A 368 3.04 -11.54 -9.51
N ILE A 369 4.19 -11.23 -10.10
CA ILE A 369 4.36 -10.79 -11.49
C ILE A 369 5.26 -11.77 -12.24
N LEU A 370 5.43 -11.60 -13.54
CA LEU A 370 6.33 -12.44 -14.33
C LEU A 370 7.47 -11.62 -14.95
N MET A 371 8.68 -12.15 -14.88
CA MET A 371 9.85 -11.58 -15.54
C MET A 371 10.33 -12.50 -16.65
N VAL A 372 10.54 -11.93 -17.85
CA VAL A 372 11.14 -12.61 -18.99
C VAL A 372 12.50 -11.97 -19.26
N PRO A 373 13.63 -12.69 -19.12
CA PRO A 373 14.95 -12.13 -19.36
C PRO A 373 15.15 -11.87 -20.86
N THR A 374 15.81 -10.77 -21.18
CA THR A 374 16.29 -10.43 -22.52
C THR A 374 17.80 -10.27 -22.52
N GLU A 375 18.42 -10.05 -23.67
CA GLU A 375 19.88 -9.89 -23.76
C GLU A 375 20.39 -8.63 -23.00
N LYS A 376 19.58 -7.59 -22.88
CA LYS A 376 19.99 -6.30 -22.30
C LYS A 376 19.23 -5.92 -21.03
N ASP A 377 18.01 -6.45 -20.86
CA ASP A 377 17.07 -6.03 -19.82
C ASP A 377 16.07 -7.16 -19.53
N ALA A 378 14.95 -6.86 -18.93
CA ALA A 378 13.85 -7.79 -18.68
C ALA A 378 12.53 -7.22 -19.18
N ILE A 379 11.66 -8.11 -19.66
CA ILE A 379 10.25 -7.80 -19.90
C ILE A 379 9.48 -8.14 -18.64
N TRP A 380 8.68 -7.20 -18.17
CA TRP A 380 7.87 -7.35 -16.97
C TRP A 380 6.38 -7.45 -17.33
N LEU A 381 5.70 -8.45 -16.78
CA LEU A 381 4.29 -8.70 -17.08
C LEU A 381 3.45 -8.70 -15.80
N GLU A 382 2.50 -7.77 -15.75
CA GLU A 382 1.43 -7.71 -14.75
C GLU A 382 0.25 -8.58 -15.25
N ASN A 383 0.09 -9.76 -14.68
CA ASN A 383 -0.82 -10.77 -15.21
C ASN A 383 -2.27 -10.64 -14.69
N THR A 384 -2.53 -9.80 -13.71
CA THR A 384 -3.84 -9.69 -13.06
C THR A 384 -4.79 -8.73 -13.76
N SER A 385 -4.29 -7.90 -14.65
CA SER A 385 -5.07 -6.88 -15.35
C SER A 385 -5.28 -7.24 -16.82
N GLN A 386 -6.52 -7.07 -17.30
CA GLN A 386 -6.87 -7.22 -18.73
C GLN A 386 -6.56 -5.95 -19.53
N SER A 387 -6.22 -4.85 -18.88
CA SER A 387 -6.06 -3.52 -19.51
C SER A 387 -4.66 -2.93 -19.40
N VAL A 388 -3.82 -3.41 -18.49
CA VAL A 388 -2.44 -2.95 -18.34
C VAL A 388 -1.63 -3.26 -19.60
N ALA A 389 -0.80 -2.30 -19.98
CA ALA A 389 0.05 -2.40 -21.16
C ALA A 389 1.11 -3.51 -21.03
N TYR A 390 1.55 -4.02 -22.17
CA TYR A 390 2.68 -4.92 -22.26
C TYR A 390 3.97 -4.25 -21.78
N ASN A 391 4.77 -4.97 -20.99
CA ASN A 391 6.04 -4.50 -20.43
C ASN A 391 5.90 -3.21 -19.60
N HIS A 392 4.77 -3.05 -18.89
CA HIS A 392 4.53 -1.97 -17.96
C HIS A 392 4.32 -2.53 -16.55
N LEU A 393 5.02 -1.97 -15.58
CA LEU A 393 4.78 -2.21 -14.16
C LEU A 393 4.07 -1.01 -13.56
N ASN A 394 3.04 -1.28 -12.77
CA ASN A 394 2.33 -0.26 -12.02
C ASN A 394 3.27 0.42 -11.01
N TYR A 395 2.97 1.66 -10.64
CA TYR A 395 3.76 2.41 -9.67
C TYR A 395 3.92 1.68 -8.32
N SER A 396 2.96 0.82 -7.95
CA SER A 396 3.02 -0.04 -6.76
C SER A 396 4.01 -1.20 -6.86
N SER A 397 4.60 -1.46 -8.03
CA SER A 397 5.51 -2.59 -8.30
C SER A 397 6.88 -2.17 -8.84
N TYR A 398 7.10 -0.92 -9.20
CA TYR A 398 8.42 -0.43 -9.63
C TYR A 398 9.30 0.03 -8.46
N ASN A 399 10.61 0.26 -8.71
CA ASN A 399 11.61 0.76 -7.76
C ASN A 399 11.75 -0.10 -6.48
N ARG A 400 11.67 -1.42 -6.63
CA ARG A 400 11.85 -2.42 -5.56
C ARG A 400 12.49 -3.67 -6.11
N ASN A 401 12.76 -4.65 -5.27
CA ASN A 401 13.24 -5.93 -5.77
C ASN A 401 12.16 -7.00 -5.72
N VAL A 402 12.39 -8.08 -6.48
CA VAL A 402 11.54 -9.27 -6.55
C VAL A 402 12.34 -10.52 -6.22
N LEU A 403 11.64 -11.55 -5.74
CA LEU A 403 12.15 -12.92 -5.66
C LEU A 403 11.79 -13.64 -6.95
N ALA A 404 12.73 -13.67 -7.90
CA ALA A 404 12.58 -14.38 -9.17
C ALA A 404 12.90 -15.87 -8.97
N VAL A 405 11.88 -16.74 -9.06
CA VAL A 405 11.92 -18.16 -8.72
C VAL A 405 12.04 -19.01 -9.98
N ASP A 406 13.00 -19.95 -10.00
CA ASP A 406 13.13 -21.02 -10.99
C ASP A 406 13.57 -22.34 -10.30
N GLU A 407 13.85 -23.38 -11.09
CA GLU A 407 14.31 -24.68 -10.61
C GLU A 407 15.66 -24.63 -9.86
N ASN A 408 16.44 -23.59 -10.08
CA ASN A 408 17.75 -23.40 -9.46
C ASN A 408 17.66 -22.63 -8.12
N GLY A 409 16.51 -22.05 -7.81
CA GLY A 409 16.26 -21.31 -6.55
C GLY A 409 15.69 -19.92 -6.77
N ILE A 410 16.13 -18.95 -5.96
CA ILE A 410 15.73 -17.53 -6.05
C ILE A 410 16.90 -16.67 -6.51
N LYS A 411 16.61 -15.76 -7.44
CA LYS A 411 17.42 -14.58 -7.73
C LYS A 411 16.67 -13.33 -7.25
N ILE A 412 17.36 -12.46 -6.54
CA ILE A 412 16.78 -11.16 -6.14
C ILE A 412 17.14 -10.16 -7.24
N ILE A 413 16.13 -9.65 -7.92
CA ILE A 413 16.27 -8.78 -9.11
C ILE A 413 15.52 -7.47 -8.85
N ASP A 414 16.14 -6.34 -9.19
CA ASP A 414 15.52 -5.03 -9.04
C ASP A 414 14.57 -4.75 -10.21
N THR A 415 13.38 -4.21 -9.90
CA THR A 415 12.43 -3.73 -10.91
C THR A 415 12.85 -2.36 -11.44
N PRO A 416 12.35 -1.94 -12.62
CA PRO A 416 12.67 -0.63 -13.20
C PRO A 416 12.40 0.53 -12.24
N VAL A 417 13.16 1.62 -12.41
CA VAL A 417 12.95 2.90 -11.70
C VAL A 417 12.54 3.94 -12.72
N TYR A 418 11.29 4.39 -12.67
CA TYR A 418 10.82 5.43 -13.57
C TYR A 418 11.31 6.81 -13.15
N GLN A 419 11.75 7.59 -14.15
CA GLN A 419 12.08 9.00 -13.97
C GLN A 419 10.81 9.86 -14.11
N PRO A 420 10.78 11.09 -13.61
CA PRO A 420 9.59 11.96 -13.70
C PRO A 420 9.06 12.11 -15.13
N GLU A 421 9.97 12.22 -16.12
CA GLU A 421 9.64 12.40 -17.52
C GLU A 421 8.98 11.19 -18.18
N GLN A 422 9.10 10.01 -17.55
CA GLN A 422 8.42 8.78 -17.96
C GLN A 422 7.01 8.68 -17.38
N SER A 423 6.75 9.35 -16.23
CA SER A 423 5.44 9.43 -15.58
C SER A 423 4.79 10.78 -15.90
N LYS A 424 4.40 10.96 -17.15
CA LYS A 424 3.97 12.24 -17.69
C LYS A 424 2.46 12.36 -17.84
N GLU A 425 1.92 13.54 -17.47
CA GLU A 425 0.66 14.06 -17.94
C GLU A 425 0.95 15.17 -18.96
N LEU A 426 0.64 14.91 -20.22
CA LEU A 426 0.71 15.91 -21.30
C LEU A 426 -0.69 16.44 -21.57
N MET A 427 -0.86 17.76 -21.56
CA MET A 427 -2.12 18.42 -21.90
C MET A 427 -1.88 19.51 -22.95
N VAL A 428 -2.65 19.46 -24.03
CA VAL A 428 -2.69 20.51 -25.05
C VAL A 428 -4.14 21.01 -25.15
N ALA A 429 -4.35 22.30 -24.86
CA ALA A 429 -5.68 22.89 -24.83
C ALA A 429 -5.81 24.14 -25.70
N LYS A 430 -7.02 24.32 -26.26
CA LYS A 430 -7.44 25.56 -26.92
C LYS A 430 -8.62 26.12 -26.12
N ILE A 431 -8.50 27.34 -25.66
CA ILE A 431 -9.50 28.00 -24.83
C ILE A 431 -9.94 29.29 -25.50
N GLN A 432 -11.22 29.39 -25.78
CA GLN A 432 -11.88 30.60 -26.27
C GLN A 432 -12.55 31.30 -25.09
N LEU A 433 -12.17 32.55 -24.84
CA LEU A 433 -12.85 33.40 -23.85
C LEU A 433 -14.04 34.09 -24.51
N ALA A 434 -15.09 34.34 -23.70
CA ALA A 434 -16.23 35.14 -24.06
C ALA A 434 -16.27 36.45 -23.23
N GLU A 435 -17.00 37.50 -23.72
CA GLU A 435 -17.13 38.79 -23.03
C GLU A 435 -17.77 38.71 -21.64
N ASP A 436 -18.58 37.68 -21.39
CA ASP A 436 -19.22 37.45 -20.10
C ASP A 436 -18.29 36.74 -19.09
N GLY A 437 -17.03 36.44 -19.50
CA GLY A 437 -16.05 35.76 -18.68
C GLY A 437 -16.18 34.21 -18.70
N SER A 438 -17.08 33.66 -19.49
CA SER A 438 -17.16 32.23 -19.72
C SER A 438 -16.05 31.73 -20.67
N ILE A 439 -15.81 30.42 -20.67
CA ILE A 439 -14.87 29.78 -21.59
C ILE A 439 -15.50 28.57 -22.26
N THR A 440 -15.07 28.33 -23.48
CA THR A 440 -15.19 27.05 -24.17
C THR A 440 -13.77 26.49 -24.33
N SER A 441 -13.55 25.24 -23.92
CA SER A 441 -12.26 24.58 -24.01
C SER A 441 -12.35 23.26 -24.73
N ALA A 442 -11.35 23.01 -25.59
CA ALA A 442 -11.05 21.71 -26.16
C ALA A 442 -9.61 21.32 -25.76
N ALA A 443 -9.47 20.28 -24.98
CA ALA A 443 -8.18 19.83 -24.46
C ALA A 443 -7.95 18.34 -24.78
N ASN A 444 -6.73 17.99 -25.20
CA ASN A 444 -6.26 16.62 -25.32
C ASN A 444 -5.34 16.31 -24.16
N PHE A 445 -5.61 15.20 -23.47
CA PHE A 445 -4.81 14.68 -22.36
C PHE A 445 -4.15 13.37 -22.76
N GLN A 446 -2.89 13.18 -22.37
CA GLN A 446 -2.13 11.94 -22.55
C GLN A 446 -1.37 11.62 -21.27
N PHE A 447 -1.39 10.35 -20.86
CA PHE A 447 -0.81 9.87 -19.59
C PHE A 447 0.11 8.70 -19.84
N THR A 448 1.31 8.73 -19.27
CA THR A 448 2.30 7.64 -19.32
C THR A 448 2.87 7.34 -17.93
N GLY A 449 3.53 6.19 -17.75
CA GLY A 449 4.16 5.78 -16.49
C GLY A 449 3.16 5.75 -15.31
N GLY A 450 3.51 6.30 -14.16
CA GLY A 450 2.61 6.36 -13.00
C GLY A 450 1.33 7.16 -13.26
N GLN A 451 1.36 8.16 -14.13
CA GLN A 451 0.16 8.88 -14.57
C GLN A 451 -0.77 8.01 -15.42
N TYR A 452 -0.24 7.05 -16.21
CA TYR A 452 -1.02 6.02 -16.87
C TYR A 452 -1.80 5.17 -15.86
N ASP A 453 -1.15 4.73 -14.80
CA ASP A 453 -1.76 3.87 -13.78
C ASP A 453 -2.94 4.55 -13.08
N THR A 454 -2.80 5.83 -12.70
CA THR A 454 -3.85 6.59 -12.03
C THR A 454 -5.08 6.82 -12.90
N ASN A 455 -4.96 6.71 -14.24
CA ASN A 455 -6.04 6.91 -15.19
C ASN A 455 -6.66 5.60 -15.73
N LEU A 456 -6.09 4.43 -15.42
CA LEU A 456 -6.62 3.13 -15.85
C LEU A 456 -8.08 2.90 -15.42
N SER A 457 -8.46 3.39 -14.25
CA SER A 457 -9.81 3.27 -13.69
C SER A 457 -10.87 3.92 -14.58
N LEU A 458 -10.54 4.96 -15.34
CA LEU A 458 -11.46 5.64 -16.24
C LEU A 458 -12.03 4.69 -17.31
N LEU A 459 -11.25 3.67 -17.72
CA LEU A 459 -11.65 2.71 -18.75
C LEU A 459 -12.81 1.79 -18.31
N SER A 460 -13.03 1.65 -17.01
CA SER A 460 -14.08 0.81 -16.42
C SER A 460 -15.34 1.59 -16.05
N LEU A 461 -15.30 2.92 -16.10
CA LEU A 461 -16.42 3.79 -15.77
C LEU A 461 -17.43 3.89 -16.91
N LYS A 462 -18.70 4.09 -16.57
CA LYS A 462 -19.73 4.48 -17.54
C LYS A 462 -19.54 5.95 -17.93
N SER A 463 -20.06 6.31 -19.10
CA SER A 463 -19.90 7.67 -19.66
C SER A 463 -20.27 8.79 -18.67
N ASP A 464 -21.34 8.63 -17.90
CA ASP A 464 -21.78 9.66 -16.95
C ASP A 464 -20.87 9.72 -15.72
N ASP A 465 -20.35 8.57 -15.25
CA ASP A 465 -19.38 8.52 -14.15
C ASP A 465 -18.05 9.16 -14.58
N VAL A 466 -17.63 8.99 -15.85
CA VAL A 466 -16.45 9.68 -16.40
C VAL A 466 -16.65 11.19 -16.38
N LYS A 467 -17.83 11.69 -16.77
CA LYS A 467 -18.14 13.14 -16.72
C LYS A 467 -18.04 13.69 -15.28
N GLU A 468 -18.61 12.99 -14.31
CA GLU A 468 -18.54 13.39 -12.91
C GLU A 468 -17.10 13.34 -12.37
N ALA A 469 -16.31 12.35 -12.77
CA ALA A 469 -14.88 12.28 -12.45
C ALA A 469 -14.12 13.49 -13.01
N MET A 470 -14.42 13.96 -14.23
CA MET A 470 -13.80 15.15 -14.81
C MET A 470 -14.23 16.44 -14.09
N LYS A 471 -15.49 16.57 -13.71
CA LYS A 471 -15.94 17.73 -12.90
C LYS A 471 -15.23 17.75 -11.55
N SER A 472 -15.07 16.58 -10.91
CA SER A 472 -14.35 16.45 -9.65
C SER A 472 -12.86 16.77 -9.79
N ARG A 473 -12.21 16.31 -10.87
CA ARG A 473 -10.79 16.62 -11.15
C ARG A 473 -10.54 18.10 -11.35
N HIS A 474 -11.48 18.81 -11.98
CA HIS A 474 -11.40 20.23 -12.32
C HIS A 474 -12.38 21.09 -11.49
N PHE A 475 -12.51 20.77 -10.21
CA PHE A 475 -13.48 21.40 -9.29
C PHE A 475 -13.29 22.91 -9.13
N ASN A 476 -12.13 23.46 -9.48
CA ASN A 476 -11.81 24.89 -9.49
C ASN A 476 -12.51 25.65 -10.63
N LEU A 477 -13.07 24.94 -11.61
CA LEU A 477 -13.86 25.50 -12.70
C LEU A 477 -15.35 25.36 -12.41
N GLN A 478 -16.12 26.40 -12.70
CA GLN A 478 -17.59 26.32 -12.67
C GLN A 478 -18.09 25.71 -13.97
N ILE A 479 -17.94 24.38 -14.11
CA ILE A 479 -18.25 23.62 -15.31
C ILE A 479 -19.77 23.54 -15.49
N ASP A 480 -20.27 24.02 -16.64
CA ASP A 480 -21.66 23.93 -17.07
C ASP A 480 -21.90 22.68 -17.92
N GLN A 481 -21.04 22.45 -18.89
CA GLN A 481 -21.08 21.29 -19.76
C GLN A 481 -19.70 20.62 -19.84
N VAL A 482 -19.69 19.28 -19.87
CA VAL A 482 -18.48 18.50 -20.04
C VAL A 482 -18.74 17.27 -20.91
N ALA A 483 -17.84 17.00 -21.85
CA ALA A 483 -17.83 15.81 -22.67
C ALA A 483 -16.42 15.24 -22.77
N VAL A 484 -16.30 13.93 -22.56
CA VAL A 484 -15.07 13.17 -22.79
C VAL A 484 -15.27 12.33 -24.04
N GLN A 485 -14.35 12.44 -24.97
CA GLN A 485 -14.34 11.72 -26.25
C GLN A 485 -13.00 11.03 -26.45
N ASN A 486 -12.95 10.06 -27.36
CA ASN A 486 -11.72 9.37 -27.77
C ASN A 486 -10.89 8.83 -26.57
N LEU A 487 -11.58 8.38 -25.49
CA LEU A 487 -10.91 7.71 -24.39
C LEU A 487 -10.33 6.40 -24.88
N THR A 488 -9.01 6.33 -24.95
CA THR A 488 -8.28 5.20 -25.52
C THR A 488 -7.18 4.73 -24.58
N ASN A 489 -6.91 3.42 -24.63
CA ASN A 489 -5.77 2.79 -23.98
C ASN A 489 -4.86 2.18 -25.05
N ASN A 490 -3.77 2.83 -25.35
CA ASN A 490 -2.71 2.25 -26.18
C ASN A 490 -1.83 1.34 -25.31
N ARG A 491 -2.13 0.04 -25.32
CA ARG A 491 -1.39 -0.96 -24.53
C ARG A 491 0.00 -1.29 -25.08
N ASP A 492 0.36 -0.77 -26.25
CA ASP A 492 1.69 -0.94 -26.82
C ASP A 492 2.70 0.06 -26.27
N ASP A 493 2.21 1.28 -25.97
CA ASP A 493 3.04 2.39 -25.49
C ASP A 493 2.76 2.77 -24.03
N ALA A 494 1.95 1.98 -23.30
CA ALA A 494 1.48 2.28 -21.95
C ALA A 494 0.93 3.71 -21.84
N LYS A 495 -0.01 4.06 -22.73
CA LYS A 495 -0.54 5.42 -22.85
C LYS A 495 -2.07 5.44 -22.84
N ILE A 496 -2.65 6.19 -21.90
CA ILE A 496 -4.06 6.57 -21.93
C ILE A 496 -4.16 7.96 -22.54
N SER A 497 -5.19 8.19 -23.37
CA SER A 497 -5.49 9.52 -23.87
C SER A 497 -6.99 9.74 -23.99
N TYR A 498 -7.41 11.00 -23.87
CA TYR A 498 -8.79 11.43 -24.13
C TYR A 498 -8.85 12.90 -24.55
N ASP A 499 -9.94 13.26 -25.21
CA ASP A 499 -10.32 14.64 -25.50
C ASP A 499 -11.37 15.10 -24.49
N LEU A 500 -11.11 16.25 -23.84
CA LEU A 500 -12.00 16.91 -22.89
C LEU A 500 -12.53 18.19 -23.50
N ASN A 501 -13.83 18.23 -23.79
CA ASN A 501 -14.52 19.46 -24.18
C ASN A 501 -15.36 19.95 -23.02
N LEU A 502 -15.21 21.21 -22.63
CA LEU A 502 -16.00 21.80 -21.55
C LEU A 502 -16.35 23.26 -21.79
N ASN A 503 -17.49 23.67 -21.20
CA ASN A 503 -17.86 25.05 -21.01
C ASN A 503 -17.86 25.36 -19.52
N ALA A 504 -17.21 26.47 -19.13
CA ALA A 504 -17.18 26.92 -17.73
C ALA A 504 -17.55 28.40 -17.63
N LYS A 505 -18.36 28.70 -16.62
CA LYS A 505 -18.82 30.08 -16.32
C LYS A 505 -17.82 30.77 -15.38
N SER A 506 -17.83 32.10 -15.41
CA SER A 506 -17.11 32.92 -14.42
C SER A 506 -15.61 32.65 -14.32
N PHE A 507 -14.97 32.13 -15.40
CA PHE A 507 -13.53 31.88 -15.46
C PHE A 507 -12.73 33.18 -15.48
N ALA A 508 -13.07 34.09 -16.41
CA ALA A 508 -12.55 35.45 -16.41
C ALA A 508 -13.45 36.38 -15.61
N LYS A 509 -12.84 37.32 -14.90
CA LYS A 509 -13.54 38.33 -14.11
C LYS A 509 -13.36 39.70 -14.76
N LYS A 510 -14.41 40.55 -14.67
CA LYS A 510 -14.40 41.92 -15.17
C LYS A 510 -13.67 42.88 -14.23
N LEU A 511 -12.90 43.77 -14.83
CA LEU A 511 -12.26 44.93 -14.19
C LEU A 511 -12.52 46.17 -15.08
N GLY A 512 -13.60 46.85 -14.85
CA GLY A 512 -14.12 47.85 -15.80
C GLY A 512 -14.55 47.19 -17.10
N ASP A 513 -13.99 47.63 -18.22
CA ASP A 513 -14.20 47.04 -19.55
C ASP A 513 -13.24 45.88 -19.87
N ASP A 514 -12.22 45.65 -19.04
CA ASP A 514 -11.23 44.62 -19.21
C ASP A 514 -11.65 43.31 -18.54
N LEU A 515 -10.98 42.18 -18.96
CA LEU A 515 -11.14 40.88 -18.33
C LEU A 515 -9.80 40.35 -17.83
N PHE A 516 -9.79 39.65 -16.70
CA PHE A 516 -8.60 38.97 -16.20
C PHE A 516 -8.91 37.54 -15.74
N PHE A 517 -7.96 36.63 -15.93
CA PHE A 517 -8.14 35.20 -15.65
C PHE A 517 -6.81 34.54 -15.24
N PRO A 518 -6.82 33.38 -14.56
CA PRO A 518 -5.60 32.67 -14.16
C PRO A 518 -4.92 32.01 -15.35
N ALA A 519 -3.58 31.92 -15.31
CA ALA A 519 -2.78 31.31 -16.37
C ALA A 519 -3.05 29.80 -16.55
N MET A 520 -3.35 29.09 -15.44
CA MET A 520 -3.61 27.64 -15.42
C MET A 520 -5.04 27.32 -14.98
N PRO A 521 -5.98 27.05 -15.91
CA PRO A 521 -7.36 26.72 -15.56
C PRO A 521 -7.55 25.29 -15.02
N PHE A 522 -6.72 24.34 -15.46
CA PHE A 522 -6.91 22.91 -15.22
C PHE A 522 -6.16 22.35 -14.01
N TYR A 523 -5.44 23.19 -13.28
CA TYR A 523 -4.61 22.72 -12.19
C TYR A 523 -5.20 23.14 -10.82
N PRO A 524 -5.73 22.20 -10.02
CA PRO A 524 -6.19 22.51 -8.68
C PRO A 524 -5.00 22.81 -7.76
N THR A 525 -5.14 23.84 -6.95
CA THR A 525 -4.13 24.19 -5.94
C THR A 525 -4.06 23.09 -4.88
N VAL A 526 -2.87 22.58 -4.64
CA VAL A 526 -2.61 21.65 -3.53
C VAL A 526 -2.33 22.48 -2.27
N SER A 527 -3.04 22.19 -1.18
CA SER A 527 -2.83 22.79 0.13
C SER A 527 -2.30 21.74 1.12
N PHE A 528 -1.47 22.19 2.05
CA PHE A 528 -0.90 21.35 3.10
C PHE A 528 -1.18 21.96 4.47
N THR A 529 -1.37 21.10 5.47
CA THR A 529 -1.51 21.52 6.87
C THR A 529 -0.14 21.92 7.41
N THR A 530 -0.01 23.19 7.84
CA THR A 530 1.29 23.73 8.31
C THR A 530 1.24 24.25 9.74
N ASN A 531 0.17 23.96 10.49
CA ASN A 531 -0.14 24.66 11.74
C ASN A 531 0.54 24.08 12.97
N THR A 532 1.15 22.90 12.86
CA THR A 532 1.76 22.19 13.99
C THR A 532 3.25 21.96 13.73
N GLU A 533 4.00 21.86 14.81
CA GLU A 533 5.39 21.44 14.75
C GLU A 533 5.44 19.98 14.26
N ARG A 534 5.89 19.79 13.02
CA ARG A 534 5.99 18.48 12.39
C ARG A 534 7.01 17.60 13.10
N VAL A 535 6.62 16.33 13.35
CA VAL A 535 7.48 15.35 14.03
C VAL A 535 7.94 14.23 13.09
N LEU A 536 7.22 13.98 11.98
CA LEU A 536 7.49 12.90 11.05
C LEU A 536 8.19 13.40 9.77
N PRO A 537 9.04 12.59 9.12
CA PRO A 537 9.53 12.86 7.77
C PRO A 537 8.36 12.92 6.79
N PHE A 538 8.61 13.35 5.55
CA PHE A 538 7.60 13.31 4.50
C PHE A 538 8.11 12.64 3.23
N GLU A 539 7.18 12.08 2.45
CA GLU A 539 7.45 11.36 1.22
C GLU A 539 6.69 11.95 0.05
N THR A 540 7.38 12.12 -1.07
CA THR A 540 6.75 12.29 -2.38
C THR A 540 6.63 10.93 -3.04
N ALA A 541 5.41 10.39 -3.10
CA ALA A 541 5.14 8.96 -3.34
C ALA A 541 5.67 8.44 -4.68
N PHE A 542 5.47 9.16 -5.78
CA PHE A 542 6.03 8.77 -7.08
C PHE A 542 6.51 9.99 -7.88
N PRO A 543 7.51 9.81 -8.78
CA PRO A 543 8.00 10.88 -9.61
C PRO A 543 7.03 11.15 -10.76
N PHE A 544 6.80 12.43 -11.10
CA PHE A 544 5.95 12.78 -12.23
C PHE A 544 6.31 14.12 -12.87
N GLN A 545 5.86 14.29 -14.11
CA GLN A 545 5.95 15.53 -14.85
C GLN A 545 4.60 15.87 -15.47
N ASP A 546 4.09 17.10 -15.17
CA ASP A 546 2.98 17.71 -15.88
C ASP A 546 3.53 18.68 -16.92
N ASP A 547 3.20 18.53 -18.20
CA ASP A 547 3.63 19.35 -19.32
C ASP A 547 2.38 19.87 -20.07
N TYR A 548 2.03 21.12 -19.81
CA TYR A 548 0.79 21.72 -20.30
C TYR A 548 1.08 22.84 -21.28
N GLU A 549 0.38 22.82 -22.43
CA GLU A 549 0.37 23.89 -23.43
C GLU A 549 -1.05 24.35 -23.67
N ILE A 550 -1.31 25.64 -23.46
CA ILE A 550 -2.64 26.24 -23.60
C ILE A 550 -2.58 27.40 -24.57
N GLU A 551 -3.42 27.35 -25.62
CA GLU A 551 -3.66 28.45 -26.53
C GLU A 551 -4.93 29.19 -26.11
N PHE A 552 -4.80 30.44 -25.68
CA PHE A 552 -5.94 31.30 -25.37
C PHE A 552 -6.28 32.20 -26.55
N SER A 553 -7.57 32.33 -26.87
CA SER A 553 -8.13 33.30 -27.80
C SER A 553 -8.99 34.30 -27.04
N ALA A 554 -8.77 35.59 -27.25
CA ALA A 554 -9.58 36.65 -26.69
C ALA A 554 -10.95 36.76 -27.42
N PRO A 555 -12.00 37.34 -26.77
CA PRO A 555 -13.24 37.68 -27.46
C PRO A 555 -13.00 38.73 -28.56
N ALA A 556 -13.90 38.83 -29.52
CA ALA A 556 -13.87 39.90 -30.53
C ALA A 556 -13.86 41.29 -29.86
N GLY A 557 -13.02 42.22 -30.32
CA GLY A 557 -12.87 43.54 -29.74
C GLY A 557 -11.99 43.58 -28.48
N TYR A 558 -11.28 42.49 -28.14
CA TYR A 558 -10.31 42.46 -27.03
C TYR A 558 -8.92 42.03 -27.54
N LYS A 559 -7.89 42.46 -26.84
CA LYS A 559 -6.51 42.08 -27.07
C LYS A 559 -5.80 41.71 -25.77
N PHE A 560 -4.81 40.84 -25.82
CA PHE A 560 -3.94 40.59 -24.69
C PHE A 560 -3.12 41.85 -24.38
N ALA A 561 -3.14 42.24 -23.10
CA ALA A 561 -2.32 43.33 -22.59
C ALA A 561 -0.86 42.89 -22.38
N ASP A 562 -0.09 43.58 -21.56
CA ASP A 562 1.26 43.17 -21.20
C ASP A 562 1.25 41.78 -20.57
N LEU A 563 2.12 40.92 -21.08
CA LEU A 563 2.23 39.56 -20.59
C LEU A 563 2.97 39.51 -19.26
N PRO A 564 2.58 38.62 -18.34
CA PRO A 564 3.33 38.38 -17.13
C PRO A 564 4.75 37.91 -17.42
N ALA A 565 5.68 38.15 -16.49
CA ALA A 565 7.03 37.61 -16.59
C ALA A 565 7.01 36.08 -16.50
N ALA A 566 7.87 35.42 -17.29
CA ALA A 566 8.07 33.98 -17.18
C ALA A 566 8.68 33.63 -15.82
N SER A 567 8.39 32.45 -15.34
CA SER A 567 8.91 31.91 -14.08
C SER A 567 9.63 30.60 -14.32
N ASP A 568 10.84 30.48 -13.75
CA ASP A 568 11.64 29.25 -13.80
C ASP A 568 12.36 29.09 -12.45
N PHE A 569 12.20 27.95 -11.79
CA PHE A 569 12.89 27.65 -10.54
C PHE A 569 12.97 26.15 -10.29
N SER A 570 13.99 25.73 -9.55
CA SER A 570 14.21 24.35 -9.15
C SER A 570 14.59 24.25 -7.68
N THR A 571 14.30 23.10 -7.10
CA THR A 571 14.65 22.71 -5.73
C THR A 571 15.09 21.24 -5.72
N GLU A 572 15.47 20.73 -4.57
CA GLU A 572 15.74 19.30 -4.41
C GLU A 572 14.50 18.43 -4.70
N PHE A 573 13.28 18.96 -4.53
CA PHE A 573 12.01 18.25 -4.70
C PHE A 573 11.52 18.19 -6.16
N GLY A 574 12.03 19.05 -7.03
CA GLY A 574 11.63 19.16 -8.42
C GLY A 574 11.88 20.53 -9.02
N SER A 575 11.23 20.78 -10.15
CA SER A 575 11.36 22.04 -10.90
C SER A 575 10.00 22.51 -11.42
N TYR A 576 9.93 23.80 -11.70
CA TYR A 576 8.75 24.43 -12.27
C TYR A 576 9.16 25.48 -13.30
N SER A 577 8.49 25.50 -14.45
CA SER A 577 8.59 26.58 -15.41
C SER A 577 7.20 26.98 -15.93
N LEU A 578 7.00 28.29 -16.15
CA LEU A 578 5.81 28.86 -16.74
C LEU A 578 6.24 29.98 -17.69
N SER A 579 5.82 29.91 -18.94
CA SER A 579 6.18 30.87 -19.97
C SER A 579 4.99 31.30 -20.81
N TYR A 580 5.08 32.50 -21.39
CA TYR A 580 4.04 33.16 -22.17
C TYR A 580 4.60 33.61 -23.50
N LYS A 581 3.87 33.41 -24.61
CA LYS A 581 4.30 33.83 -25.94
C LYS A 581 3.09 34.20 -26.80
N MET A 582 3.14 35.36 -27.43
CA MET A 582 2.16 35.70 -28.46
C MET A 582 2.42 34.92 -29.76
N ALA A 583 1.36 34.33 -30.31
CA ALA A 583 1.32 33.67 -31.62
C ALA A 583 0.22 34.33 -32.46
N GLY A 584 0.57 35.42 -33.14
CA GLY A 584 -0.41 36.32 -33.73
C GLY A 584 -1.25 37.00 -32.66
N GLU A 585 -2.57 36.90 -32.76
CA GLU A 585 -3.53 37.44 -31.77
C GLU A 585 -3.82 36.48 -30.61
N LYS A 586 -3.20 35.29 -30.57
CA LYS A 586 -3.39 34.27 -29.54
C LYS A 586 -2.25 34.27 -28.54
N LEU A 587 -2.55 33.89 -27.32
CA LEU A 587 -1.57 33.70 -26.26
C LEU A 587 -1.30 32.20 -26.06
N LEU A 588 -0.06 31.80 -26.19
CA LEU A 588 0.44 30.48 -25.79
C LEU A 588 1.01 30.54 -24.38
N VAL A 589 0.52 29.70 -23.50
CA VAL A 589 1.01 29.52 -22.13
C VAL A 589 1.54 28.09 -22.01
N ARG A 590 2.80 27.94 -21.63
CA ARG A 590 3.39 26.61 -21.37
C ARG A 590 3.82 26.51 -19.92
N ARG A 591 3.41 25.41 -19.26
CA ARG A 591 3.75 25.07 -17.89
C ARG A 591 4.40 23.70 -17.83
N ILE A 592 5.51 23.57 -17.11
CA ILE A 592 6.10 22.26 -16.78
C ILE A 592 6.30 22.22 -15.27
N LEU A 593 5.74 21.22 -14.62
CA LEU A 593 5.99 20.88 -13.21
C LEU A 593 6.59 19.50 -13.15
N THR A 594 7.75 19.38 -12.53
CA THR A 594 8.41 18.09 -12.28
C THR A 594 8.49 17.87 -10.77
N ILE A 595 8.03 16.71 -10.29
CA ILE A 595 8.19 16.28 -8.89
C ILE A 595 9.06 15.03 -8.87
N LYS A 596 10.08 15.04 -8.02
CA LYS A 596 10.97 13.90 -7.79
C LYS A 596 10.43 13.04 -6.64
N LYS A 597 10.60 11.73 -6.75
CA LYS A 597 10.36 10.83 -5.61
C LYS A 597 11.44 11.01 -4.56
N GLY A 598 11.07 10.97 -3.28
CA GLY A 598 12.03 10.99 -2.18
C GLY A 598 11.35 10.94 -0.81
N ILE A 599 12.12 10.52 0.18
CA ILE A 599 11.76 10.66 1.60
C ILE A 599 12.70 11.73 2.17
N TYR A 600 12.12 12.75 2.76
CA TYR A 600 12.82 13.94 3.22
C TYR A 600 12.65 14.12 4.74
N PRO A 601 13.67 14.64 5.45
CA PRO A 601 13.56 14.93 6.86
C PRO A 601 12.50 16.01 7.14
N LYS A 602 11.89 15.96 8.31
CA LYS A 602 10.78 16.85 8.71
C LYS A 602 11.11 18.34 8.57
N GLU A 603 12.36 18.73 8.77
CA GLU A 603 12.85 20.09 8.70
C GLU A 603 12.73 20.69 7.28
N LYS A 604 12.70 19.83 6.25
CA LYS A 604 12.57 20.20 4.84
C LYS A 604 11.10 20.38 4.39
N PHE A 605 10.13 20.04 5.23
CA PHE A 605 8.72 20.11 4.85
C PHE A 605 8.28 21.53 4.53
N LYS A 606 8.75 22.51 5.30
CA LYS A 606 8.49 23.92 5.01
C LYS A 606 9.01 24.33 3.64
N ASP A 607 10.21 23.92 3.28
CA ASP A 607 10.81 24.24 1.96
C ASP A 607 9.99 23.61 0.81
N TYR A 608 9.49 22.37 1.02
CA TYR A 608 8.60 21.70 0.07
C TYR A 608 7.25 22.44 -0.07
N VAL A 609 6.65 22.84 1.03
CA VAL A 609 5.41 23.61 1.03
C VAL A 609 5.61 24.98 0.34
N ASP A 610 6.72 25.66 0.61
CA ASP A 610 7.06 26.95 -0.04
C ASP A 610 7.28 26.76 -1.55
N PHE A 611 7.94 25.67 -1.98
CA PHE A 611 8.05 25.29 -3.40
C PHE A 611 6.66 25.13 -4.04
N ARG A 612 5.76 24.36 -3.42
CA ARG A 612 4.39 24.12 -3.92
C ARG A 612 3.53 25.37 -3.91
N LYS A 613 3.65 26.21 -2.86
CA LYS A 613 2.98 27.53 -2.80
C LYS A 613 3.45 28.47 -3.91
N LYS A 614 4.76 28.51 -4.17
CA LYS A 614 5.30 29.31 -5.28
C LYS A 614 4.77 28.82 -6.63
N THR A 615 4.68 27.51 -6.84
CA THR A 615 4.03 26.90 -8.01
C THR A 615 2.59 27.40 -8.14
N ALA A 616 1.79 27.28 -7.09
CA ALA A 616 0.38 27.69 -7.09
C ALA A 616 0.19 29.20 -7.34
N ILE A 617 1.07 30.05 -6.80
CA ILE A 617 1.04 31.49 -7.04
C ILE A 617 1.26 31.77 -8.54
N ASN A 618 2.24 31.12 -9.17
CA ASN A 618 2.52 31.29 -10.59
C ASN A 618 1.37 30.76 -11.46
N ASP A 619 0.79 29.59 -11.14
CA ASP A 619 -0.37 29.03 -11.85
C ASP A 619 -1.59 29.97 -11.80
N ASN A 620 -1.73 30.75 -10.72
CA ASN A 620 -2.78 31.74 -10.52
C ASN A 620 -2.42 33.15 -11.00
N THR A 621 -1.27 33.34 -11.62
CA THR A 621 -0.87 34.61 -12.23
C THR A 621 -1.98 35.10 -13.19
N LYS A 622 -2.35 36.38 -13.06
CA LYS A 622 -3.46 36.92 -13.84
C LYS A 622 -2.98 37.43 -15.19
N ILE A 623 -3.68 36.96 -16.21
CA ILE A 623 -3.54 37.46 -17.58
C ILE A 623 -4.67 38.47 -17.79
N LEU A 624 -4.32 39.63 -18.32
CA LEU A 624 -5.22 40.72 -18.63
C LEU A 624 -5.50 40.77 -20.14
N ILE A 625 -6.77 40.94 -20.50
CA ILE A 625 -7.19 41.29 -21.85
C ILE A 625 -7.99 42.57 -21.81
N SER A 626 -7.63 43.55 -22.65
CA SER A 626 -8.24 44.87 -22.69
C SER A 626 -9.10 45.03 -23.91
N LYS A 627 -10.21 45.75 -23.72
CA LYS A 627 -11.11 46.14 -24.82
C LYS A 627 -10.36 47.09 -25.76
N ILE A 628 -10.51 46.91 -27.07
CA ILE A 628 -9.85 47.70 -28.14
C ILE A 628 -10.63 49.00 -28.37
#